data_525c144cb00bad4a9262c4486f09688f
#
_entry.id   525c144cb00bad4a9262c4486f09688f
#
_cell.length_a   1.000
_cell.length_b   1.000
_cell.length_c   1.000
_cell.angle_alpha   90.00
_cell.angle_beta   90.00
_cell.angle_gamma   90.00
#
_symmetry.space_group_name_H-M   'P 1'
#
loop_
_entity.id
_entity.type
_entity.pdbx_description
1 polymer ?
#
loop_
_entity_poly.entity_id
_entity_poly.type
_entity_poly.pdbx_seq_one_letter_code
_entity_poly.pdbx_strand_id
1 'polypeptide(L)'
;MIATLGEALVDMIEQPDGRFQACLGGSVFNSAIGLARQGVPTAYLNPLSTDKFGGRFAALLRASDVLPAARAPSPRPTSLAIVSIDDNGAPTYAFHRERVADRDVSAASLIDSFPPHMALLHTGGLALVPEDGATLVPALRAAAERGALISIDANLRPLVADDLPRYLDAVRQALKRAHIVKVSDEDLAHLGLDAANLDQVAEALFHDSPVRLIAVTRGGQAAALMSRTRRIELPTPANLALVDTVGAGDCFQAGLIAYLYREGALTGAAALQELDQETLHGALRHAICAASVNVTRAGCDPATWEQAVQFGVDWQQRMSVKVAA
;
A
#
# COMPACT_ATOMS: atom_id res chain seq x y z
N MET A 1 -16.61 0.35 5.45
CA MET A 1 -15.34 0.03 6.14
C MET A 1 -14.36 -0.57 5.13
N ILE A 2 -13.07 -0.30 5.27
CA ILE A 2 -12.01 -0.91 4.46
C ILE A 2 -11.28 -1.93 5.33
N ALA A 3 -10.98 -3.10 4.78
CA ALA A 3 -10.14 -4.09 5.43
C ALA A 3 -8.75 -4.14 4.77
N THR A 4 -7.72 -4.41 5.56
CA THR A 4 -6.35 -4.58 5.09
C THR A 4 -5.83 -5.96 5.49
N LEU A 5 -5.17 -6.65 4.55
CA LEU A 5 -4.67 -8.01 4.68
C LEU A 5 -3.21 -8.07 4.25
N GLY A 6 -2.30 -8.27 5.18
CA GLY A 6 -0.87 -8.39 4.89
C GLY A 6 0.01 -8.22 6.12
N GLU A 7 1.29 -8.06 5.90
CA GLU A 7 2.31 -8.08 6.93
C GLU A 7 2.29 -6.90 7.90
N ALA A 8 2.63 -7.20 9.16
CA ALA A 8 3.13 -6.27 10.17
C ALA A 8 4.52 -6.77 10.58
N LEU A 9 5.55 -6.08 10.19
CA LEU A 9 6.94 -6.47 10.45
C LEU A 9 7.74 -5.34 11.10
N VAL A 10 8.83 -5.68 11.76
CA VAL A 10 9.76 -4.71 12.32
C VAL A 10 10.98 -4.63 11.42
N ASP A 11 11.23 -3.44 10.89
CA ASP A 11 12.49 -3.13 10.23
C ASP A 11 13.56 -2.86 11.30
N MET A 12 14.57 -3.72 11.36
CA MET A 12 15.75 -3.60 12.19
C MET A 12 16.83 -2.90 11.37
N ILE A 13 16.90 -1.57 11.49
CA ILE A 13 17.77 -0.71 10.67
C ILE A 13 19.13 -0.57 11.35
N GLU A 14 20.18 -1.03 10.68
CA GLU A 14 21.55 -0.89 11.17
C GLU A 14 21.96 0.58 11.23
N GLN A 15 22.55 0.96 12.36
CA GLN A 15 23.05 2.30 12.61
C GLN A 15 24.58 2.34 12.42
N PRO A 16 25.19 3.50 12.18
CA PRO A 16 26.64 3.63 11.96
C PRO A 16 27.50 3.08 13.12
N ASP A 17 26.93 2.94 14.30
CA ASP A 17 27.62 2.38 15.49
C ASP A 17 27.40 0.87 15.67
N GLY A 18 26.80 0.19 14.68
CA GLY A 18 26.53 -1.25 14.69
C GLY A 18 25.30 -1.65 15.53
N ARG A 19 24.58 -0.71 16.13
CA ARG A 19 23.31 -0.99 16.80
C ARG A 19 22.18 -1.05 15.77
N PHE A 20 21.09 -1.71 16.13
CA PHE A 20 19.89 -1.75 15.31
C PHE A 20 18.78 -0.92 15.92
N GLN A 21 18.18 -0.05 15.11
CA GLN A 21 16.95 0.67 15.46
C GLN A 21 15.74 -0.12 14.97
N ALA A 22 14.83 -0.46 15.91
CA ALA A 22 13.60 -1.16 15.58
C ALA A 22 12.49 -0.18 15.19
N CYS A 23 12.08 -0.21 13.93
CA CYS A 23 10.97 0.58 13.38
C CYS A 23 9.79 -0.33 13.06
N LEU A 24 8.58 0.03 13.50
CA LEU A 24 7.37 -0.68 13.11
C LEU A 24 7.07 -0.37 11.64
N GLY A 25 6.81 -1.40 10.85
CA GLY A 25 6.61 -1.32 9.41
C GLY A 25 5.69 -2.42 8.88
N GLY A 26 5.82 -2.66 7.60
CA GLY A 26 4.93 -3.51 6.81
C GLY A 26 4.03 -2.65 5.94
N SER A 27 4.08 -2.86 4.61
CA SER A 27 3.37 -2.01 3.65
C SER A 27 1.87 -1.96 3.92
N VAL A 28 1.26 -3.12 4.13
CA VAL A 28 -0.18 -3.22 4.39
C VAL A 28 -0.55 -2.66 5.76
N PHE A 29 0.30 -2.85 6.78
CA PHE A 29 0.10 -2.25 8.09
C PHE A 29 0.18 -0.72 8.02
N ASN A 30 1.18 -0.17 7.31
CA ASN A 30 1.33 1.27 7.08
C ASN A 30 0.09 1.85 6.36
N SER A 31 -0.41 1.14 5.33
CA SER A 31 -1.62 1.53 4.61
C SER A 31 -2.85 1.54 5.53
N ALA A 32 -2.97 0.59 6.49
CA ALA A 32 -4.06 0.58 7.48
C ALA A 32 -4.02 1.84 8.37
N ILE A 33 -2.84 2.18 8.89
CA ILE A 33 -2.65 3.40 9.68
C ILE A 33 -2.95 4.65 8.85
N GLY A 34 -2.45 4.68 7.60
CA GLY A 34 -2.69 5.80 6.68
C GLY A 34 -4.16 6.03 6.38
N LEU A 35 -4.91 4.97 6.08
CA LEU A 35 -6.36 5.04 5.84
C LEU A 35 -7.12 5.57 7.06
N ALA A 36 -6.82 5.06 8.24
CA ALA A 36 -7.48 5.50 9.46
C ALA A 36 -7.18 6.98 9.78
N ARG A 37 -5.92 7.43 9.63
CA ARG A 37 -5.55 8.85 9.78
C ARG A 37 -6.19 9.76 8.73
N GLN A 38 -6.57 9.22 7.57
CA GLN A 38 -7.37 9.91 6.56
C GLN A 38 -8.88 9.91 6.88
N GLY A 39 -9.28 9.39 8.06
CA GLY A 39 -10.67 9.34 8.51
C GLY A 39 -11.51 8.22 7.89
N VAL A 40 -10.87 7.18 7.36
CA VAL A 40 -11.55 6.03 6.77
C VAL A 40 -11.68 4.92 7.82
N PRO A 41 -12.90 4.42 8.13
CA PRO A 41 -13.09 3.28 9.00
C PRO A 41 -12.34 2.06 8.47
N THR A 42 -11.30 1.62 9.21
CA THR A 42 -10.34 0.61 8.75
C THR A 42 -10.24 -0.55 9.73
N ALA A 43 -10.09 -1.78 9.19
CA ALA A 43 -9.83 -3.00 9.94
C ALA A 43 -8.54 -3.66 9.43
N TYR A 44 -7.70 -4.12 10.36
CA TYR A 44 -6.50 -4.92 10.06
C TYR A 44 -6.79 -6.39 10.36
N LEU A 45 -6.62 -7.29 9.38
CA LEU A 45 -7.11 -8.67 9.44
C LEU A 45 -6.10 -9.68 9.98
N ASN A 46 -4.79 -9.45 9.80
CA ASN A 46 -3.78 -10.43 10.21
C ASN A 46 -3.57 -10.43 11.72
N PRO A 47 -3.28 -11.59 12.34
CA PRO A 47 -2.96 -11.66 13.75
C PRO A 47 -1.63 -10.96 14.05
N LEU A 48 -1.58 -10.29 15.19
CA LEU A 48 -0.36 -9.73 15.76
C LEU A 48 0.23 -10.72 16.77
N SER A 49 1.55 -10.66 16.97
CA SER A 49 2.24 -11.47 17.97
C SER A 49 1.82 -11.10 19.40
N THR A 50 1.93 -12.07 20.32
CA THR A 50 1.88 -11.80 21.78
C THR A 50 3.19 -11.26 22.33
N ASP A 51 4.26 -11.15 21.53
CA ASP A 51 5.53 -10.61 21.94
C ASP A 51 5.50 -9.08 22.13
N LYS A 52 6.64 -8.51 22.53
CA LYS A 52 6.76 -7.09 22.83
C LYS A 52 6.49 -6.20 21.60
N PHE A 53 6.89 -6.64 20.40
CA PHE A 53 6.63 -5.90 19.16
C PHE A 53 5.16 -5.99 18.76
N GLY A 54 4.54 -7.16 18.89
CA GLY A 54 3.10 -7.31 18.67
C GLY A 54 2.27 -6.40 19.60
N GLY A 55 2.72 -6.25 20.86
CA GLY A 55 2.13 -5.27 21.78
C GLY A 55 2.24 -3.81 21.31
N ARG A 56 3.38 -3.42 20.68
CA ARG A 56 3.58 -2.08 20.10
C ARG A 56 2.68 -1.88 18.86
N PHE A 57 2.57 -2.88 17.98
CA PHE A 57 1.65 -2.84 16.83
C PHE A 57 0.20 -2.69 17.28
N ALA A 58 -0.24 -3.48 18.27
CA ALA A 58 -1.58 -3.38 18.83
C ALA A 58 -1.86 -2.01 19.46
N ALA A 59 -0.87 -1.40 20.11
CA ALA A 59 -0.99 -0.05 20.65
C ALA A 59 -1.14 0.99 19.54
N LEU A 60 -0.39 0.85 18.43
CA LEU A 60 -0.46 1.78 17.30
C LEU A 60 -1.80 1.64 16.54
N LEU A 61 -2.33 0.43 16.35
CA LEU A 61 -3.68 0.23 15.78
C LEU A 61 -4.74 0.96 16.62
N ARG A 62 -4.70 0.77 17.94
CA ARG A 62 -5.66 1.45 18.87
C ARG A 62 -5.52 2.98 18.84
N ALA A 63 -4.29 3.49 18.86
CA ALA A 63 -4.03 4.93 18.81
C ALA A 63 -4.45 5.58 17.48
N SER A 64 -4.60 4.78 16.43
CA SER A 64 -5.01 5.21 15.09
C SER A 64 -6.46 4.84 14.76
N ASP A 65 -7.25 4.33 15.72
CA ASP A 65 -8.63 3.89 15.53
C ASP A 65 -8.81 2.79 14.44
N VAL A 66 -7.77 1.96 14.24
CA VAL A 66 -7.86 0.77 13.38
C VAL A 66 -8.40 -0.41 14.17
N LEU A 67 -9.44 -1.05 13.68
CA LEU A 67 -10.01 -2.26 14.27
C LEU A 67 -9.06 -3.45 14.06
N PRO A 68 -8.49 -4.07 15.11
CA PRO A 68 -7.83 -5.35 14.97
C PRO A 68 -8.91 -6.44 14.83
N ALA A 69 -9.06 -6.99 13.62
CA ALA A 69 -10.15 -7.91 13.30
C ALA A 69 -9.78 -9.38 13.47
N ALA A 70 -8.49 -9.71 13.62
CA ALA A 70 -8.07 -11.09 13.93
C ALA A 70 -8.74 -11.59 15.22
N ARG A 71 -9.22 -12.84 15.23
CA ARG A 71 -9.95 -13.42 16.38
C ARG A 71 -9.11 -13.50 17.63
N ALA A 72 -7.80 -13.71 17.50
CA ALA A 72 -6.85 -13.77 18.59
C ALA A 72 -5.44 -13.39 18.12
N PRO A 73 -4.58 -12.87 19.00
CA PRO A 73 -3.17 -12.71 18.68
C PRO A 73 -2.49 -14.09 18.57
N SER A 74 -1.37 -14.14 17.83
CA SER A 74 -0.57 -15.34 17.65
C SER A 74 0.54 -15.46 18.70
N PRO A 75 0.82 -16.67 19.21
CA PRO A 75 1.99 -16.91 20.07
C PRO A 75 3.30 -16.96 19.28
N ARG A 76 3.27 -16.91 17.94
CA ARG A 76 4.46 -16.87 17.10
C ARG A 76 5.14 -15.51 17.17
N PRO A 77 6.45 -15.42 16.86
CA PRO A 77 7.18 -14.14 16.90
C PRO A 77 6.69 -13.18 15.82
N THR A 78 6.91 -11.90 16.05
CA THR A 78 6.74 -10.85 15.04
C THR A 78 7.72 -11.05 13.88
N SER A 79 7.28 -10.83 12.64
CA SER A 79 8.13 -10.78 11.43
C SER A 79 9.20 -9.70 11.55
N LEU A 80 10.41 -9.99 11.08
CA LEU A 80 11.52 -9.03 11.05
C LEU A 80 12.08 -8.88 9.63
N ALA A 81 12.50 -7.68 9.29
CA ALA A 81 13.40 -7.38 8.19
C ALA A 81 14.66 -6.75 8.77
N ILE A 82 15.83 -7.38 8.55
CA ILE A 82 17.11 -6.79 8.88
C ILE A 82 17.54 -5.93 7.69
N VAL A 83 17.76 -4.66 7.95
CA VAL A 83 18.18 -3.67 6.94
C VAL A 83 19.60 -3.22 7.26
N SER A 84 20.53 -3.60 6.41
CA SER A 84 21.95 -3.21 6.51
C SER A 84 22.36 -2.46 5.25
N ILE A 85 23.45 -1.72 5.33
CA ILE A 85 24.06 -1.02 4.18
C ILE A 85 25.26 -1.84 3.72
N ASP A 86 25.32 -2.18 2.43
CA ASP A 86 26.47 -2.87 1.85
C ASP A 86 27.68 -1.94 1.68
N ASP A 87 28.82 -2.51 1.26
CA ASP A 87 30.08 -1.77 1.03
C ASP A 87 29.96 -0.68 -0.06
N ASN A 88 28.93 -0.70 -0.88
CA ASN A 88 28.64 0.28 -1.93
C ASN A 88 27.62 1.34 -1.48
N GLY A 89 27.13 1.27 -0.24
CA GLY A 89 26.11 2.17 0.29
C GLY A 89 24.67 1.81 -0.10
N ALA A 90 24.44 0.62 -0.68
CA ALA A 90 23.10 0.16 -1.04
C ALA A 90 22.44 -0.61 0.12
N PRO A 91 21.13 -0.43 0.35
CA PRO A 91 20.44 -1.19 1.39
C PRO A 91 20.29 -2.67 1.00
N THR A 92 20.61 -3.55 1.93
CA THR A 92 20.39 -4.99 1.85
C THR A 92 19.32 -5.40 2.84
N TYR A 93 18.54 -6.44 2.49
CA TYR A 93 17.43 -6.91 3.31
C TYR A 93 17.55 -8.41 3.57
N ALA A 94 17.43 -8.82 4.83
CA ALA A 94 17.23 -10.22 5.22
C ALA A 94 15.88 -10.36 5.93
N PHE A 95 14.98 -11.13 5.34
CA PHE A 95 13.62 -11.31 5.88
C PHE A 95 13.53 -12.56 6.75
N HIS A 96 13.07 -12.40 7.99
CA HIS A 96 12.77 -13.46 8.92
C HIS A 96 11.25 -13.61 9.05
N ARG A 97 10.64 -14.38 8.13
CA ARG A 97 9.19 -14.52 7.98
C ARG A 97 8.67 -15.95 8.05
N GLU A 98 9.48 -16.89 8.53
CA GLU A 98 9.02 -18.25 8.74
C GLU A 98 8.33 -18.42 10.10
N ARG A 99 7.17 -19.06 10.11
CA ARG A 99 6.39 -19.34 11.32
C ARG A 99 6.18 -18.11 12.21
N VAL A 100 5.87 -16.99 11.61
CA VAL A 100 5.65 -15.69 12.26
C VAL A 100 4.15 -15.39 12.44
N ALA A 101 3.85 -14.36 13.25
CA ALA A 101 2.50 -14.07 13.70
C ALA A 101 1.56 -13.65 12.56
N ASP A 102 1.98 -12.74 11.69
CA ASP A 102 1.17 -12.23 10.57
C ASP A 102 0.83 -13.32 9.53
N ARG A 103 1.53 -14.44 9.53
CA ARG A 103 1.27 -15.63 8.69
C ARG A 103 0.59 -16.78 9.44
N ASP A 104 0.29 -16.62 10.73
CA ASP A 104 -0.33 -17.65 11.58
C ASP A 104 -1.86 -17.59 11.48
N VAL A 105 -2.37 -17.68 10.27
CA VAL A 105 -3.80 -17.57 9.99
C VAL A 105 -4.17 -18.44 8.78
N SER A 106 -5.34 -19.07 8.84
CA SER A 106 -5.91 -19.79 7.71
C SER A 106 -6.83 -18.88 6.88
N ALA A 107 -7.07 -19.25 5.62
CA ALA A 107 -8.03 -18.56 4.77
C ALA A 107 -9.43 -18.50 5.41
N ALA A 108 -9.88 -19.60 6.03
CA ALA A 108 -11.19 -19.63 6.71
C ALA A 108 -11.25 -18.63 7.86
N SER A 109 -10.20 -18.57 8.71
CA SER A 109 -10.14 -17.63 9.83
C SER A 109 -10.12 -16.18 9.37
N LEU A 110 -9.41 -15.86 8.27
CA LEU A 110 -9.42 -14.52 7.67
C LEU A 110 -10.81 -14.14 7.17
N ILE A 111 -11.46 -15.04 6.41
CA ILE A 111 -12.79 -14.81 5.84
C ILE A 111 -13.85 -14.62 6.95
N ASP A 112 -13.71 -15.35 8.05
CA ASP A 112 -14.58 -15.22 9.22
C ASP A 112 -14.36 -13.90 10.00
N SER A 113 -13.19 -13.27 9.84
CA SER A 113 -12.87 -11.98 10.47
C SER A 113 -13.22 -10.77 9.60
N PHE A 114 -13.76 -10.98 8.39
CA PHE A 114 -14.17 -9.85 7.54
C PHE A 114 -15.24 -9.00 8.24
N PRO A 115 -15.03 -7.69 8.31
CA PRO A 115 -16.03 -6.81 8.89
C PRO A 115 -17.33 -6.80 8.06
N PRO A 116 -18.48 -6.62 8.70
CA PRO A 116 -19.73 -6.45 7.96
C PRO A 116 -19.65 -5.21 7.07
N HIS A 117 -20.27 -5.29 5.89
CA HIS A 117 -20.29 -4.18 4.91
C HIS A 117 -18.88 -3.67 4.51
N MET A 118 -17.96 -4.59 4.31
CA MET A 118 -16.63 -4.28 3.79
C MET A 118 -16.73 -3.77 2.35
N ALA A 119 -16.38 -2.51 2.11
CA ALA A 119 -16.43 -1.90 0.79
C ALA A 119 -15.21 -2.28 -0.07
N LEU A 120 -14.05 -2.49 0.59
CA LEU A 120 -12.80 -2.78 -0.09
C LEU A 120 -11.90 -3.62 0.80
N LEU A 121 -11.20 -4.59 0.19
CA LEU A 121 -10.07 -5.31 0.76
C LEU A 121 -8.79 -4.83 0.09
N HIS A 122 -7.85 -4.28 0.87
CA HIS A 122 -6.52 -3.88 0.41
C HIS A 122 -5.47 -4.89 0.85
N THR A 123 -4.55 -5.22 -0.07
CA THR A 123 -3.39 -6.08 0.17
C THR A 123 -2.23 -5.68 -0.75
N GLY A 124 -1.05 -6.30 -0.55
CA GLY A 124 0.12 -6.02 -1.37
C GLY A 124 1.42 -6.49 -0.74
N GLY A 125 2.52 -6.10 -1.34
CA GLY A 125 3.86 -6.32 -0.80
C GLY A 125 4.16 -7.79 -0.49
N LEU A 126 4.60 -8.06 0.71
CA LEU A 126 5.00 -9.40 1.14
C LEU A 126 3.85 -10.40 1.30
N ALA A 127 2.58 -9.96 1.23
CA ALA A 127 1.44 -10.87 1.19
C ALA A 127 1.29 -11.57 -0.18
N LEU A 128 1.98 -11.09 -1.23
CA LEU A 128 1.90 -11.62 -2.59
C LEU A 128 2.88 -12.77 -2.86
N VAL A 129 3.66 -13.22 -1.87
CA VAL A 129 4.56 -14.35 -2.05
C VAL A 129 3.79 -15.65 -2.32
N PRO A 130 4.32 -16.55 -3.17
CA PRO A 130 3.63 -17.80 -3.55
C PRO A 130 3.21 -18.66 -2.36
N GLU A 131 3.99 -18.64 -1.29
CA GLU A 131 3.78 -19.42 -0.06
C GLU A 131 2.50 -19.01 0.68
N ASP A 132 2.08 -17.74 0.53
CA ASP A 132 0.86 -17.20 1.16
C ASP A 132 -0.37 -17.34 0.24
N GLY A 133 -0.19 -17.81 -1.00
CA GLY A 133 -1.25 -17.96 -2.00
C GLY A 133 -2.43 -18.81 -1.54
N ALA A 134 -2.17 -19.88 -0.76
CA ALA A 134 -3.23 -20.75 -0.22
C ALA A 134 -4.16 -20.02 0.78
N THR A 135 -3.69 -18.95 1.39
CA THR A 135 -4.45 -18.11 2.32
C THR A 135 -5.01 -16.87 1.60
N LEU A 136 -4.20 -16.20 0.79
CA LEU A 136 -4.55 -14.96 0.11
C LEU A 136 -5.63 -15.16 -0.95
N VAL A 137 -5.45 -16.13 -1.88
CA VAL A 137 -6.36 -16.28 -3.04
C VAL A 137 -7.81 -16.58 -2.63
N PRO A 138 -8.09 -17.49 -1.67
CA PRO A 138 -9.45 -17.67 -1.18
C PRO A 138 -10.02 -16.44 -0.48
N ALA A 139 -9.20 -15.68 0.27
CA ALA A 139 -9.65 -14.46 0.93
C ALA A 139 -10.04 -13.37 -0.10
N LEU A 140 -9.23 -13.15 -1.15
CA LEU A 140 -9.56 -12.21 -2.24
C LEU A 140 -10.87 -12.60 -2.94
N ARG A 141 -11.03 -13.89 -3.24
CA ARG A 141 -12.25 -14.41 -3.86
C ARG A 141 -13.48 -14.18 -2.98
N ALA A 142 -13.41 -14.58 -1.70
CA ALA A 142 -14.52 -14.42 -0.76
C ALA A 142 -14.89 -12.93 -0.54
N ALA A 143 -13.91 -12.02 -0.55
CA ALA A 143 -14.17 -10.58 -0.49
C ALA A 143 -14.92 -10.10 -1.73
N ALA A 144 -14.50 -10.48 -2.94
CA ALA A 144 -15.16 -10.13 -4.18
C ALA A 144 -16.58 -10.73 -4.28
N GLU A 145 -16.79 -11.98 -3.85
CA GLU A 145 -18.10 -12.64 -3.78
C GLU A 145 -19.06 -11.94 -2.81
N ARG A 146 -18.54 -11.24 -1.79
CA ARG A 146 -19.33 -10.40 -0.87
C ARG A 146 -19.55 -8.98 -1.40
N GLY A 147 -19.11 -8.69 -2.63
CA GLY A 147 -19.26 -7.39 -3.28
C GLY A 147 -18.19 -6.36 -2.91
N ALA A 148 -17.16 -6.73 -2.15
CA ALA A 148 -16.07 -5.81 -1.83
C ALA A 148 -15.15 -5.62 -3.05
N LEU A 149 -14.67 -4.40 -3.24
CA LEU A 149 -13.59 -4.12 -4.18
C LEU A 149 -12.25 -4.70 -3.68
N ILE A 150 -11.38 -5.05 -4.60
CA ILE A 150 -10.03 -5.51 -4.28
C ILE A 150 -9.03 -4.45 -4.73
N SER A 151 -8.17 -4.02 -3.80
CA SER A 151 -7.06 -3.11 -4.07
C SER A 151 -5.74 -3.83 -3.81
N ILE A 152 -4.83 -3.79 -4.77
CA ILE A 152 -3.50 -4.40 -4.63
C ILE A 152 -2.42 -3.38 -4.95
N ASP A 153 -1.50 -3.18 -4.01
CA ASP A 153 -0.21 -2.55 -4.25
C ASP A 153 0.81 -3.65 -4.55
N ALA A 154 1.39 -3.66 -5.75
CA ALA A 154 2.36 -4.67 -6.12
C ALA A 154 3.54 -4.69 -5.14
N ASN A 155 4.15 -3.54 -4.93
CA ASN A 155 5.17 -3.29 -3.92
C ASN A 155 6.16 -4.46 -3.78
N LEU A 156 6.73 -4.84 -4.91
CA LEU A 156 7.55 -6.04 -5.07
C LEU A 156 8.79 -6.03 -4.16
N ARG A 157 9.11 -7.20 -3.64
CA ARG A 157 10.32 -7.43 -2.83
C ARG A 157 11.06 -8.64 -3.39
N PRO A 158 11.78 -8.51 -4.53
CA PRO A 158 12.43 -9.65 -5.20
C PRO A 158 13.37 -10.44 -4.27
N LEU A 159 14.01 -9.79 -3.31
CA LEU A 159 14.92 -10.42 -2.35
C LEU A 159 14.24 -11.38 -1.35
N VAL A 160 12.90 -11.40 -1.28
CA VAL A 160 12.17 -12.35 -0.43
C VAL A 160 11.97 -13.72 -1.10
N ALA A 161 12.23 -13.79 -2.41
CA ALA A 161 11.89 -14.95 -3.24
C ALA A 161 13.11 -15.78 -3.60
N ASP A 162 13.10 -17.07 -3.25
CA ASP A 162 14.09 -18.05 -3.72
C ASP A 162 13.92 -18.37 -5.22
N ASP A 163 12.66 -18.26 -5.72
CA ASP A 163 12.28 -18.47 -7.12
C ASP A 163 11.57 -17.20 -7.64
N LEU A 164 12.36 -16.30 -8.23
CA LEU A 164 11.85 -15.02 -8.74
C LEU A 164 10.79 -15.19 -9.85
N PRO A 165 10.95 -16.06 -10.86
CA PRO A 165 9.90 -16.30 -11.86
C PRO A 165 8.57 -16.71 -11.24
N ARG A 166 8.58 -17.63 -10.28
CA ARG A 166 7.37 -18.10 -9.57
C ARG A 166 6.73 -16.98 -8.75
N TYR A 167 7.55 -16.13 -8.11
CA TYR A 167 7.06 -14.98 -7.36
C TYR A 167 6.39 -13.96 -8.29
N LEU A 168 7.03 -13.59 -9.40
CA LEU A 168 6.46 -12.65 -10.38
C LEU A 168 5.17 -13.18 -11.00
N ASP A 169 5.06 -14.50 -11.23
CA ASP A 169 3.83 -15.10 -11.70
C ASP A 169 2.70 -15.01 -10.64
N ALA A 170 3.00 -15.30 -9.38
CA ALA A 170 2.04 -15.13 -8.28
C ALA A 170 1.54 -13.68 -8.17
N VAL A 171 2.43 -12.70 -8.31
CA VAL A 171 2.06 -11.28 -8.33
C VAL A 171 1.15 -10.96 -9.52
N ARG A 172 1.51 -11.37 -10.75
CA ARG A 172 0.65 -11.18 -11.93
C ARG A 172 -0.75 -11.78 -11.75
N GLN A 173 -0.81 -12.98 -11.16
CA GLN A 173 -2.07 -13.65 -10.85
C GLN A 173 -2.90 -12.90 -9.80
N ALA A 174 -2.26 -12.30 -8.80
CA ALA A 174 -2.94 -11.47 -7.81
C ALA A 174 -3.47 -10.17 -8.45
N LEU A 175 -2.65 -9.45 -9.22
CA LEU A 175 -3.05 -8.21 -9.89
C LEU A 175 -4.27 -8.42 -10.82
N LYS A 176 -4.38 -9.57 -11.48
CA LYS A 176 -5.55 -9.95 -12.30
C LYS A 176 -6.85 -10.18 -11.50
N ARG A 177 -6.82 -10.07 -10.17
CA ARG A 177 -8.01 -10.15 -9.30
C ARG A 177 -8.40 -8.80 -8.72
N ALA A 178 -7.56 -7.78 -8.92
CA ALA A 178 -7.75 -6.45 -8.36
C ALA A 178 -8.74 -5.61 -9.19
N HIS A 179 -9.43 -4.71 -8.52
CA HIS A 179 -10.18 -3.60 -9.13
C HIS A 179 -9.35 -2.32 -9.18
N ILE A 180 -8.49 -2.12 -8.17
CA ILE A 180 -7.54 -1.02 -8.08
C ILE A 180 -6.15 -1.62 -7.95
N VAL A 181 -5.25 -1.26 -8.86
CA VAL A 181 -3.84 -1.67 -8.86
C VAL A 181 -2.98 -0.44 -8.65
N LYS A 182 -2.01 -0.52 -7.74
CA LYS A 182 -0.89 0.42 -7.69
C LYS A 182 0.39 -0.32 -8.01
N VAL A 183 1.23 0.29 -8.83
CA VAL A 183 2.57 -0.17 -9.19
C VAL A 183 3.54 1.01 -9.19
N SER A 184 4.78 0.77 -8.79
CA SER A 184 5.88 1.72 -8.97
C SER A 184 6.62 1.46 -10.31
N ASP A 185 7.49 2.38 -10.70
CA ASP A 185 8.43 2.17 -11.80
C ASP A 185 9.34 0.97 -11.56
N GLU A 186 9.79 0.74 -10.32
CA GLU A 186 10.57 -0.44 -9.92
C GLU A 186 9.75 -1.73 -10.08
N ASP A 187 8.48 -1.73 -9.62
CA ASP A 187 7.57 -2.87 -9.79
C ASP A 187 7.39 -3.21 -11.27
N LEU A 188 7.14 -2.20 -12.11
CA LEU A 188 6.94 -2.36 -13.53
C LEU A 188 8.19 -2.93 -14.21
N ALA A 189 9.39 -2.46 -13.84
CA ALA A 189 10.64 -2.99 -14.36
C ALA A 189 10.78 -4.50 -14.07
N HIS A 190 10.48 -4.94 -12.85
CA HIS A 190 10.47 -6.37 -12.50
C HIS A 190 9.39 -7.17 -13.25
N LEU A 191 8.26 -6.55 -13.56
CA LEU A 191 7.19 -7.17 -14.36
C LEU A 191 7.49 -7.16 -15.88
N GLY A 192 8.61 -6.56 -16.32
CA GLY A 192 8.99 -6.44 -17.71
C GLY A 192 8.22 -5.35 -18.48
N LEU A 193 7.74 -4.33 -17.76
CA LEU A 193 6.99 -3.20 -18.31
C LEU A 193 7.78 -1.90 -18.12
N ASP A 194 7.61 -0.96 -19.06
CA ASP A 194 8.23 0.36 -18.97
C ASP A 194 7.25 1.38 -18.36
N ALA A 195 7.62 1.97 -17.23
CA ALA A 195 6.84 2.99 -16.55
C ALA A 195 6.66 4.29 -17.37
N ALA A 196 7.50 4.54 -18.36
CA ALA A 196 7.35 5.64 -19.30
C ALA A 196 6.30 5.34 -20.39
N ASN A 197 6.03 4.07 -20.67
CA ASN A 197 5.03 3.63 -21.64
C ASN A 197 3.71 3.25 -20.96
N LEU A 198 2.95 4.27 -20.57
CA LEU A 198 1.67 4.06 -19.85
C LEU A 198 0.62 3.31 -20.68
N ASP A 199 0.70 3.34 -22.01
CA ASP A 199 -0.22 2.58 -22.88
C ASP A 199 0.09 1.07 -22.78
N GLN A 200 1.36 0.67 -22.76
CA GLN A 200 1.76 -0.71 -22.54
C GLN A 200 1.33 -1.18 -21.13
N VAL A 201 1.50 -0.35 -20.10
CA VAL A 201 1.07 -0.66 -18.74
C VAL A 201 -0.45 -0.84 -18.68
N ALA A 202 -1.21 0.06 -19.32
CA ALA A 202 -2.67 -0.02 -19.38
C ALA A 202 -3.12 -1.31 -20.11
N GLU A 203 -2.55 -1.64 -21.25
CA GLU A 203 -2.82 -2.88 -21.98
C GLU A 203 -2.58 -4.10 -21.08
N ALA A 204 -1.39 -4.21 -20.47
CA ALA A 204 -1.00 -5.36 -19.68
C ALA A 204 -1.89 -5.59 -18.45
N LEU A 205 -2.32 -4.52 -17.77
CA LEU A 205 -3.06 -4.62 -16.51
C LEU A 205 -4.59 -4.58 -16.67
N PHE A 206 -5.12 -3.93 -17.71
CA PHE A 206 -6.55 -3.93 -17.99
C PHE A 206 -7.01 -5.16 -18.80
N HIS A 207 -6.11 -5.80 -19.56
CA HIS A 207 -6.48 -6.92 -20.43
C HIS A 207 -6.93 -8.13 -19.59
N ASP A 208 -8.08 -8.71 -19.92
CA ASP A 208 -8.68 -9.87 -19.27
C ASP A 208 -8.67 -9.80 -17.72
N SER A 209 -8.98 -8.63 -17.18
CA SER A 209 -8.95 -8.38 -15.74
C SER A 209 -10.15 -7.55 -15.27
N PRO A 210 -10.56 -7.65 -13.99
CA PRO A 210 -11.56 -6.78 -13.38
C PRO A 210 -11.01 -5.38 -13.05
N VAL A 211 -9.75 -5.07 -13.36
CA VAL A 211 -9.11 -3.78 -13.03
C VAL A 211 -9.89 -2.62 -13.64
N ARG A 212 -10.12 -1.60 -12.84
CA ARG A 212 -10.82 -0.35 -13.19
C ARG A 212 -9.93 0.87 -13.03
N LEU A 213 -9.00 0.83 -12.08
CA LEU A 213 -8.03 1.90 -11.84
C LEU A 213 -6.62 1.32 -11.73
N ILE A 214 -5.66 1.99 -12.36
CA ILE A 214 -4.23 1.72 -12.24
C ILE A 214 -3.55 3.02 -11.81
N ALA A 215 -2.87 2.98 -10.67
CA ALA A 215 -1.99 4.05 -10.22
C ALA A 215 -0.53 3.65 -10.48
N VAL A 216 0.21 4.51 -11.18
CA VAL A 216 1.64 4.34 -11.46
C VAL A 216 2.39 5.45 -10.72
N THR A 217 3.36 5.09 -9.87
CA THR A 217 4.24 6.04 -9.20
C THR A 217 5.65 5.95 -9.78
N ARG A 218 6.33 7.11 -9.97
CA ARG A 218 7.69 7.22 -10.50
C ARG A 218 8.56 8.05 -9.55
N GLY A 219 8.63 7.59 -8.30
CA GLY A 219 9.40 8.22 -7.24
C GLY A 219 9.11 9.73 -7.12
N GLY A 220 10.17 10.54 -7.13
CA GLY A 220 10.09 12.01 -7.06
C GLY A 220 9.74 12.71 -8.38
N GLN A 221 9.42 12.00 -9.46
CA GLN A 221 9.16 12.59 -10.78
C GLN A 221 7.67 12.91 -10.98
N ALA A 222 6.83 11.89 -11.01
CA ALA A 222 5.42 12.02 -11.30
C ALA A 222 4.62 10.80 -10.82
N ALA A 223 3.30 10.94 -10.82
CA ALA A 223 2.41 9.80 -10.70
C ALA A 223 1.28 9.91 -11.74
N ALA A 224 0.75 8.76 -12.16
CA ALA A 224 -0.36 8.67 -13.08
C ALA A 224 -1.50 7.86 -12.45
N LEU A 225 -2.74 8.23 -12.79
CA LEU A 225 -3.94 7.47 -12.47
C LEU A 225 -4.71 7.23 -13.76
N MET A 226 -4.98 5.98 -14.07
CA MET A 226 -5.62 5.55 -15.31
C MET A 226 -6.89 4.77 -15.01
N SER A 227 -7.98 5.13 -15.68
CA SER A 227 -9.14 4.26 -15.90
C SER A 227 -9.08 3.66 -17.31
N ARG A 228 -10.04 2.83 -17.69
CA ARG A 228 -10.12 2.29 -19.04
C ARG A 228 -10.33 3.34 -20.13
N THR A 229 -10.80 4.54 -19.78
CA THR A 229 -11.19 5.60 -20.72
C THR A 229 -10.47 6.92 -20.48
N ARG A 230 -9.80 7.10 -19.35
CA ARG A 230 -9.18 8.35 -18.94
C ARG A 230 -7.81 8.12 -18.32
N ARG A 231 -6.93 9.10 -18.47
CA ARG A 231 -5.61 9.13 -17.86
C ARG A 231 -5.32 10.53 -17.34
N ILE A 232 -4.86 10.59 -16.10
CA ILE A 232 -4.34 11.81 -15.47
C ILE A 232 -2.90 11.53 -15.06
N GLU A 233 -2.03 12.48 -15.30
CA GLU A 233 -0.65 12.46 -14.86
C GLU A 233 -0.32 13.79 -14.17
N LEU A 234 0.28 13.73 -13.00
CA LEU A 234 0.68 14.91 -12.22
C LEU A 234 2.15 14.77 -11.79
N PRO A 235 2.92 15.87 -11.86
CA PRO A 235 4.25 15.88 -11.27
C PRO A 235 4.16 15.75 -9.76
N THR A 236 5.23 15.28 -9.12
CA THR A 236 5.39 15.40 -7.67
C THR A 236 5.86 16.79 -7.28
N PRO A 237 5.58 17.26 -6.05
CA PRO A 237 6.06 18.57 -5.59
C PRO A 237 7.59 18.62 -5.60
N ALA A 238 8.15 19.63 -6.25
CA ALA A 238 9.59 19.89 -6.26
C ALA A 238 10.05 20.52 -4.94
N ASN A 239 11.35 20.34 -4.60
CA ASN A 239 12.01 20.99 -3.45
C ASN A 239 11.37 20.65 -2.09
N LEU A 240 10.93 19.40 -1.91
CA LEU A 240 10.55 18.91 -0.60
C LEU A 240 11.78 18.80 0.32
N ALA A 241 11.58 19.14 1.60
CA ALA A 241 12.57 18.82 2.64
C ALA A 241 12.52 17.32 2.90
N LEU A 242 13.14 16.54 2.01
CA LEU A 242 13.14 15.09 2.09
C LEU A 242 13.89 14.63 3.34
N VAL A 243 13.22 13.89 4.21
CA VAL A 243 13.78 13.29 5.43
C VAL A 243 13.90 11.78 5.26
N ASP A 244 12.81 11.12 4.81
CA ASP A 244 12.76 9.66 4.66
C ASP A 244 11.74 9.30 3.57
N THR A 245 12.00 8.25 2.81
CA THR A 245 11.08 7.76 1.76
C THR A 245 10.29 6.52 2.20
N VAL A 246 10.56 5.98 3.38
CA VAL A 246 9.86 4.81 3.92
C VAL A 246 8.36 5.08 4.02
N GLY A 247 7.55 4.16 3.49
CA GLY A 247 6.10 4.24 3.51
C GLY A 247 5.47 5.27 2.56
N ALA A 248 6.24 5.94 1.70
CA ALA A 248 5.69 6.91 0.74
C ALA A 248 4.65 6.27 -0.20
N GLY A 249 4.93 5.07 -0.72
CA GLY A 249 4.00 4.28 -1.53
C GLY A 249 2.73 3.89 -0.77
N ASP A 250 2.90 3.49 0.50
CA ASP A 250 1.78 3.10 1.38
C ASP A 250 0.88 4.30 1.68
N CYS A 251 1.48 5.47 1.95
CA CYS A 251 0.77 6.73 2.18
C CYS A 251 0.07 7.24 0.91
N PHE A 252 0.70 7.08 -0.27
CA PHE A 252 0.06 7.37 -1.55
C PHE A 252 -1.19 6.50 -1.73
N GLN A 253 -1.07 5.19 -1.54
CA GLN A 253 -2.19 4.27 -1.70
C GLN A 253 -3.30 4.54 -0.69
N ALA A 254 -2.96 4.81 0.56
CA ALA A 254 -3.94 5.20 1.59
C ALA A 254 -4.67 6.50 1.21
N GLY A 255 -3.95 7.52 0.73
CA GLY A 255 -4.54 8.77 0.26
C GLY A 255 -5.47 8.59 -0.94
N LEU A 256 -5.06 7.77 -1.92
CA LEU A 256 -5.88 7.44 -3.09
C LEU A 256 -7.21 6.79 -2.66
N ILE A 257 -7.13 5.74 -1.86
CA ILE A 257 -8.31 5.00 -1.39
C ILE A 257 -9.18 5.90 -0.50
N ALA A 258 -8.60 6.72 0.36
CA ALA A 258 -9.34 7.63 1.23
C ALA A 258 -10.13 8.68 0.44
N TYR A 259 -9.54 9.25 -0.62
CA TYR A 259 -10.23 10.17 -1.51
C TYR A 259 -11.42 9.48 -2.19
N LEU A 260 -11.19 8.31 -2.81
CA LEU A 260 -12.23 7.54 -3.47
C LEU A 260 -13.36 7.12 -2.49
N TYR A 261 -13.02 6.81 -1.24
CA TYR A 261 -14.00 6.51 -0.19
C TYR A 261 -14.90 7.71 0.11
N ARG A 262 -14.33 8.91 0.25
CA ARG A 262 -15.06 10.15 0.54
C ARG A 262 -15.96 10.59 -0.62
N GLU A 263 -15.52 10.36 -1.86
CA GLU A 263 -16.32 10.62 -3.08
C GLU A 263 -17.42 9.56 -3.31
N GLY A 264 -17.55 8.54 -2.43
CA GLY A 264 -18.55 7.48 -2.60
C GLY A 264 -18.24 6.52 -3.77
N ALA A 265 -17.02 6.54 -4.29
CA ALA A 265 -16.61 5.75 -5.46
C ALA A 265 -16.40 4.26 -5.15
N LEU A 266 -16.31 3.87 -3.88
CA LEU A 266 -16.06 2.48 -3.47
C LEU A 266 -17.34 1.66 -3.25
N THR A 267 -18.41 1.98 -3.94
CA THR A 267 -19.70 1.26 -3.89
C THR A 267 -19.77 0.05 -4.83
N GLY A 268 -18.77 -0.10 -5.72
CA GLY A 268 -18.67 -1.22 -6.65
C GLY A 268 -17.81 -0.90 -7.87
N ALA A 269 -17.50 -1.93 -8.66
CA ALA A 269 -16.64 -1.79 -9.84
C ALA A 269 -17.19 -0.83 -10.91
N ALA A 270 -18.52 -0.72 -11.03
CA ALA A 270 -19.16 0.22 -11.95
C ALA A 270 -18.88 1.67 -11.56
N ALA A 271 -18.99 2.02 -10.28
CA ALA A 271 -18.71 3.36 -9.79
C ALA A 271 -17.23 3.77 -10.08
N LEU A 272 -16.27 2.85 -9.93
CA LEU A 272 -14.88 3.11 -10.30
C LEU A 272 -14.68 3.35 -11.81
N GLN A 273 -15.48 2.72 -12.64
CA GLN A 273 -15.38 2.86 -14.11
C GLN A 273 -15.95 4.18 -14.61
N GLU A 274 -16.93 4.74 -13.90
CA GLU A 274 -17.65 5.96 -14.26
C GLU A 274 -17.01 7.24 -13.72
N LEU A 275 -15.89 7.15 -12.99
CA LEU A 275 -15.19 8.31 -12.47
C LEU A 275 -14.89 9.33 -13.56
N ASP A 276 -15.27 10.59 -13.31
CA ASP A 276 -14.96 11.68 -14.21
C ASP A 276 -13.50 12.15 -14.06
N GLN A 277 -13.11 13.08 -14.91
CA GLN A 277 -11.74 13.59 -14.93
C GLN A 277 -11.39 14.39 -13.68
N GLU A 278 -12.35 15.10 -13.11
CA GLU A 278 -12.18 15.92 -11.91
C GLU A 278 -11.92 15.05 -10.69
N THR A 279 -12.72 13.99 -10.50
CA THR A 279 -12.54 13.02 -9.42
C THR A 279 -11.21 12.27 -9.53
N LEU A 280 -10.81 11.84 -10.76
CA LEU A 280 -9.51 11.20 -10.96
C LEU A 280 -8.35 12.16 -10.65
N HIS A 281 -8.45 13.43 -11.06
CA HIS A 281 -7.45 14.45 -10.78
C HIS A 281 -7.36 14.73 -9.26
N GLY A 282 -8.50 14.88 -8.59
CA GLY A 282 -8.57 15.07 -7.15
C GLY A 282 -7.95 13.91 -6.37
N ALA A 283 -8.29 12.66 -6.76
CA ALA A 283 -7.77 11.44 -6.16
C ALA A 283 -6.25 11.33 -6.29
N LEU A 284 -5.72 11.53 -7.51
CA LEU A 284 -4.28 11.49 -7.76
C LEU A 284 -3.54 12.57 -6.99
N ARG A 285 -4.05 13.82 -7.03
CA ARG A 285 -3.46 14.96 -6.31
C ARG A 285 -3.43 14.71 -4.82
N HIS A 286 -4.52 14.22 -4.22
CA HIS A 286 -4.59 13.92 -2.79
C HIS A 286 -3.62 12.80 -2.38
N ALA A 287 -3.50 11.75 -3.19
CA ALA A 287 -2.53 10.67 -3.00
C ALA A 287 -1.08 11.18 -3.00
N ILE A 288 -0.72 12.04 -3.96
CA ILE A 288 0.59 12.69 -4.02
C ILE A 288 0.82 13.55 -2.77
N CYS A 289 -0.17 14.33 -2.32
CA CYS A 289 -0.04 15.17 -1.13
C CYS A 289 0.18 14.32 0.13
N ALA A 290 -0.57 13.23 0.32
CA ALA A 290 -0.42 12.33 1.44
C ALA A 290 0.99 11.71 1.50
N ALA A 291 1.52 11.25 0.37
CA ALA A 291 2.89 10.75 0.26
C ALA A 291 3.92 11.85 0.52
N SER A 292 3.69 13.08 -0.02
CA SER A 292 4.60 14.22 0.13
C SER A 292 4.74 14.67 1.58
N VAL A 293 3.66 14.61 2.36
CA VAL A 293 3.73 14.89 3.81
C VAL A 293 4.55 13.83 4.52
N ASN A 294 4.38 12.54 4.18
CA ASN A 294 5.14 11.46 4.80
C ASN A 294 6.64 11.62 4.58
N VAL A 295 7.09 11.92 3.35
CA VAL A 295 8.53 11.99 3.05
C VAL A 295 9.25 13.16 3.73
N THR A 296 8.55 14.09 4.34
CA THR A 296 9.12 15.15 5.17
C THR A 296 9.29 14.75 6.65
N ARG A 297 9.02 13.48 7.00
CA ARG A 297 9.05 12.92 8.36
C ARG A 297 9.96 11.71 8.40
N ALA A 298 10.45 11.35 9.58
CA ALA A 298 11.25 10.14 9.77
C ALA A 298 10.34 8.90 9.88
N GLY A 299 10.68 7.84 9.15
CA GLY A 299 9.91 6.61 9.07
C GLY A 299 8.56 6.78 8.37
N CYS A 300 7.70 5.77 8.46
CA CYS A 300 6.34 5.89 7.96
C CYS A 300 5.46 6.61 8.98
N ASP A 301 5.17 7.88 8.73
CA ASP A 301 4.27 8.72 9.54
C ASP A 301 3.18 9.34 8.64
N PRO A 302 2.10 8.59 8.33
CA PRO A 302 1.08 9.00 7.39
C PRO A 302 0.37 10.30 7.79
N ALA A 303 0.08 11.13 6.78
CA ALA A 303 -0.67 12.37 6.96
C ALA A 303 -2.11 12.13 7.43
N THR A 304 -2.70 13.06 8.18
CA THR A 304 -4.16 13.14 8.29
C THR A 304 -4.76 13.71 7.01
N TRP A 305 -6.09 13.60 6.86
CA TRP A 305 -6.79 14.21 5.73
C TRP A 305 -6.51 15.71 5.63
N GLU A 306 -6.63 16.43 6.74
CA GLU A 306 -6.43 17.88 6.81
C GLU A 306 -5.01 18.27 6.44
N GLN A 307 -4.00 17.50 6.88
CA GLN A 307 -2.59 17.74 6.54
C GLN A 307 -2.34 17.57 5.04
N ALA A 308 -2.90 16.52 4.42
CA ALA A 308 -2.78 16.30 2.98
C ALA A 308 -3.49 17.41 2.17
N VAL A 309 -4.67 17.84 2.60
CA VAL A 309 -5.42 18.94 1.98
C VAL A 309 -4.65 20.25 2.10
N GLN A 310 -4.16 20.59 3.31
CA GLN A 310 -3.40 21.82 3.53
C GLN A 310 -2.12 21.84 2.68
N PHE A 311 -1.39 20.72 2.65
CA PHE A 311 -0.22 20.61 1.77
C PHE A 311 -0.58 20.85 0.30
N GLY A 312 -1.72 20.37 -0.18
CA GLY A 312 -2.20 20.58 -1.54
C GLY A 312 -2.52 22.04 -1.85
N VAL A 313 -3.07 22.77 -0.88
CA VAL A 313 -3.30 24.23 -1.02
C VAL A 313 -1.98 24.98 -1.14
N ASP A 314 -1.02 24.68 -0.26
CA ASP A 314 0.30 25.32 -0.26
C ASP A 314 1.08 25.03 -1.55
N TRP A 315 0.98 23.78 -2.05
CA TRP A 315 1.60 23.38 -3.31
C TRP A 315 1.03 24.15 -4.50
N GLN A 316 -0.29 24.30 -4.58
CA GLN A 316 -0.94 25.05 -5.65
C GLN A 316 -0.54 26.53 -5.66
N GLN A 317 -0.45 27.17 -4.49
CA GLN A 317 0.00 28.55 -4.35
C GLN A 317 1.44 28.73 -4.87
N ARG A 318 2.35 27.80 -4.52
CA ARG A 318 3.75 27.84 -5.00
C ARG A 318 3.86 27.68 -6.52
N MET A 319 2.99 26.88 -7.13
CA MET A 319 2.95 26.72 -8.60
C MET A 319 2.47 28.00 -9.28
N SER A 320 1.46 28.66 -8.73
CA SER A 320 0.90 29.91 -9.29
C SER A 320 1.90 31.07 -9.24
N VAL A 321 2.72 31.17 -8.18
CA VAL A 321 3.76 32.21 -8.06
C VAL A 321 4.89 32.00 -9.08
N LYS A 322 5.27 30.76 -9.40
CA LYS A 322 6.31 30.47 -10.41
C LYS A 322 5.89 30.78 -11.84
N VAL A 323 4.60 30.79 -12.14
CA VAL A 323 4.08 31.13 -13.49
C VAL A 323 3.97 32.65 -13.67
N ALA A 324 3.92 33.42 -12.59
CA ALA A 324 3.80 34.89 -12.60
C ALA A 324 5.15 35.61 -12.52
N ALA A 325 6.27 34.93 -12.30
CA ALA A 325 7.64 35.43 -12.27
C ALA A 325 8.42 35.02 -13.54
#